data_80d70c7605af7b4a752cc1f9153c1be9
#
_entry.id   80d70c7605af7b4a752cc1f9153c1be9
#
_cell.length_a   1.000
_cell.length_b   1.000
_cell.length_c   1.000
_cell.angle_alpha   90.00
_cell.angle_beta   90.00
_cell.angle_gamma   90.00
#
_symmetry.space_group_name_H-M   'P 1'
#
loop_
_entity.id
_entity.type
_entity.pdbx_description
1 polymer ?
#
loop_
_entity_poly.entity_id
_entity_poly.type
_entity_poly.pdbx_seq_one_letter_code
_entity_poly.pdbx_strand_id
1 'polypeptide(L)'
;MPMLQLEDISDRYKTLFIKKNLLEKELKTKTFKLNVANRKLKHYEEARAIFVRLSRNLQTEAKKHIERITTMALQTVFDDRYSYQLVYEEKRSVMTCTPVVKIGNKEYIPKEDQGGGAQDTIGFIQKIILWSIQVPRSRNFILLDEPFRFCGDLTMKALEIVKKLSQKLNLQILIITHEPEIANACDRVWEVKNPKNRSIVKRIK
;
A
#
# COMPACT_ATOMS: atom_id res chain seq x y z
N MET A 1 -63.91 34.73 52.97
CA MET A 1 -63.42 34.59 51.58
C MET A 1 -61.95 34.90 51.33
N PRO A 2 -61.10 35.44 52.22
CA PRO A 2 -59.69 35.57 51.96
C PRO A 2 -58.82 34.31 52.15
N MET A 3 -59.23 33.32 52.94
CA MET A 3 -58.40 32.16 53.24
C MET A 3 -58.23 31.16 52.08
N LEU A 4 -59.24 30.99 51.24
CA LEU A 4 -59.16 30.12 50.04
C LEU A 4 -58.14 30.67 48.97
N GLN A 5 -57.93 31.97 48.86
CA GLN A 5 -56.95 32.58 47.97
C GLN A 5 -55.50 32.37 48.44
N LEU A 6 -55.27 32.30 49.77
CA LEU A 6 -53.94 32.09 50.33
C LEU A 6 -53.49 30.60 50.21
N GLU A 7 -54.39 29.66 50.33
CA GLU A 7 -54.09 28.23 50.09
C GLU A 7 -53.77 27.96 48.64
N ASP A 8 -54.50 28.51 47.67
CA ASP A 8 -54.25 28.35 46.23
C ASP A 8 -52.89 28.96 45.85
N ILE A 9 -52.50 30.09 46.39
CA ILE A 9 -51.19 30.73 46.19
C ILE A 9 -50.09 29.87 46.79
N SER A 10 -50.28 29.31 47.98
CA SER A 10 -49.31 28.40 48.64
C SER A 10 -49.05 27.14 47.82
N ASP A 11 -50.10 26.55 47.29
CA ASP A 11 -49.96 25.30 46.50
C ASP A 11 -49.34 25.56 45.12
N ARG A 12 -49.66 26.65 44.49
CA ARG A 12 -48.96 27.13 43.29
C ARG A 12 -47.47 27.37 43.54
N TYR A 13 -47.13 28.02 44.65
CA TYR A 13 -45.73 28.23 45.03
C TYR A 13 -44.99 26.89 45.24
N LYS A 14 -45.56 25.95 45.99
CA LYS A 14 -44.97 24.62 46.19
C LYS A 14 -44.76 23.92 44.87
N THR A 15 -45.72 23.95 43.96
CA THR A 15 -45.64 23.30 42.66
C THR A 15 -44.53 23.92 41.81
N LEU A 16 -44.43 25.25 41.78
CA LEU A 16 -43.36 25.97 41.05
C LEU A 16 -41.96 25.66 41.65
N PHE A 17 -41.87 25.60 42.97
CA PHE A 17 -40.62 25.29 43.67
C PHE A 17 -40.14 23.87 43.37
N ILE A 18 -41.03 22.89 43.38
CA ILE A 18 -40.73 21.49 43.01
C ILE A 18 -40.27 21.46 41.54
N LYS A 19 -41.00 22.10 40.63
CA LYS A 19 -40.67 22.17 39.21
C LYS A 19 -39.31 22.82 38.96
N LYS A 20 -39.01 23.91 39.68
CA LYS A 20 -37.69 24.61 39.61
C LYS A 20 -36.57 23.64 40.00
N ASN A 21 -36.70 22.96 41.16
CA ASN A 21 -35.67 22.03 41.65
C ASN A 21 -35.47 20.84 40.71
N LEU A 22 -36.55 20.34 40.11
CA LEU A 22 -36.46 19.28 39.10
C LEU A 22 -35.68 19.75 37.84
N LEU A 23 -36.02 20.93 37.32
CA LEU A 23 -35.35 21.51 36.16
C LEU A 23 -33.86 21.82 36.43
N GLU A 24 -33.53 22.33 37.62
CA GLU A 24 -32.15 22.53 38.04
C GLU A 24 -31.34 21.23 38.09
N LYS A 25 -31.93 20.15 38.57
CA LYS A 25 -31.33 18.81 38.61
C LYS A 25 -31.13 18.26 37.18
N GLU A 26 -32.13 18.40 36.32
CA GLU A 26 -32.02 18.01 34.92
C GLU A 26 -30.94 18.82 34.18
N LEU A 27 -30.89 20.13 34.40
CA LEU A 27 -29.90 21.01 33.82
C LEU A 27 -28.49 20.58 34.23
N LYS A 28 -28.23 20.35 35.52
CA LYS A 28 -26.92 19.86 35.99
C LYS A 28 -26.55 18.55 35.34
N THR A 29 -27.49 17.61 35.23
CA THR A 29 -27.25 16.29 34.62
C THR A 29 -26.91 16.43 33.10
N LYS A 30 -27.68 17.25 32.39
CA LYS A 30 -27.44 17.51 30.94
C LYS A 30 -26.12 18.23 30.72
N THR A 31 -25.78 19.21 31.55
CA THR A 31 -24.50 19.93 31.47
C THR A 31 -23.33 18.99 31.74
N PHE A 32 -23.43 18.11 32.70
CA PHE A 32 -22.40 17.09 32.95
C PHE A 32 -22.21 16.16 31.74
N LYS A 33 -23.31 15.63 31.19
CA LYS A 33 -23.27 14.76 30.00
C LYS A 33 -22.65 15.49 28.80
N LEU A 34 -23.00 16.76 28.60
CA LEU A 34 -22.42 17.59 27.52
C LEU A 34 -20.91 17.76 27.70
N ASN A 35 -20.45 18.06 28.92
CA ASN A 35 -19.02 18.20 29.19
C ASN A 35 -18.25 16.90 28.97
N VAL A 36 -18.83 15.75 29.35
CA VAL A 36 -18.24 14.43 29.08
C VAL A 36 -18.18 14.15 27.57
N ALA A 37 -19.27 14.47 26.83
CA ALA A 37 -19.30 14.31 25.38
C ALA A 37 -18.26 15.19 24.65
N ASN A 38 -18.16 16.46 25.06
CA ASN A 38 -17.16 17.38 24.50
C ASN A 38 -15.72 16.93 24.76
N ARG A 39 -15.42 16.41 25.95
CA ARG A 39 -14.09 15.83 26.23
C ARG A 39 -13.80 14.64 25.34
N LYS A 40 -14.76 13.72 25.17
CA LYS A 40 -14.61 12.58 24.27
C LYS A 40 -14.38 13.02 22.82
N LEU A 41 -15.17 14.01 22.35
CA LEU A 41 -15.02 14.56 21.01
C LEU A 41 -13.60 15.09 20.79
N LYS A 42 -13.09 15.91 21.72
CA LYS A 42 -11.72 16.42 21.65
C LYS A 42 -10.68 15.31 21.56
N HIS A 43 -10.79 14.26 22.38
CA HIS A 43 -9.86 13.12 22.32
C HIS A 43 -9.95 12.36 20.98
N TYR A 44 -11.17 12.23 20.41
CA TYR A 44 -11.31 11.61 19.09
C TYR A 44 -10.68 12.47 17.97
N GLU A 45 -10.82 13.79 18.05
CA GLU A 45 -10.19 14.71 17.09
C GLU A 45 -8.66 14.65 17.17
N GLU A 46 -8.10 14.65 18.38
CA GLU A 46 -6.68 14.50 18.63
C GLU A 46 -6.16 13.15 18.10
N ALA A 47 -6.85 12.06 18.42
CA ALA A 47 -6.50 10.73 17.92
C ALA A 47 -6.56 10.66 16.38
N ARG A 48 -7.61 11.21 15.77
CA ARG A 48 -7.74 11.29 14.31
C ARG A 48 -6.57 12.06 13.67
N ALA A 49 -6.18 13.18 14.25
CA ALA A 49 -5.05 13.98 13.76
C ALA A 49 -3.74 13.17 13.78
N ILE A 50 -3.50 12.41 14.86
CA ILE A 50 -2.34 11.52 14.97
C ILE A 50 -2.37 10.43 13.89
N PHE A 51 -3.50 9.76 13.70
CA PHE A 51 -3.64 8.72 12.68
C PHE A 51 -3.43 9.26 11.25
N VAL A 52 -3.98 10.43 10.94
CA VAL A 52 -3.78 11.07 9.63
C VAL A 52 -2.31 11.39 9.40
N ARG A 53 -1.62 11.94 10.41
CA ARG A 53 -0.18 12.24 10.32
C ARG A 53 0.65 10.99 10.15
N LEU A 54 0.36 9.93 10.92
CA LEU A 54 1.05 8.65 10.83
C LEU A 54 0.86 8.01 9.45
N SER A 55 -0.36 7.99 8.94
CA SER A 55 -0.68 7.47 7.61
C SER A 55 0.11 8.19 6.51
N ARG A 56 0.16 9.53 6.55
CA ARG A 56 0.95 10.32 5.58
C ARG A 56 2.44 10.02 5.65
N ASN A 57 2.99 9.89 6.87
CA ASN A 57 4.40 9.55 7.04
C ASN A 57 4.73 8.16 6.48
N LEU A 58 3.91 7.15 6.79
CA LEU A 58 4.07 5.80 6.27
C LEU A 58 3.99 5.74 4.74
N GLN A 59 3.02 6.45 4.14
CA GLN A 59 2.90 6.56 2.69
C GLN A 59 4.14 7.19 2.07
N THR A 60 4.67 8.26 2.66
CA THR A 60 5.86 8.95 2.17
C THR A 60 7.10 8.06 2.23
N GLU A 61 7.30 7.35 3.33
CA GLU A 61 8.45 6.44 3.49
C GLU A 61 8.33 5.22 2.57
N ALA A 62 7.14 4.63 2.44
CA ALA A 62 6.90 3.54 1.50
C ALA A 62 7.17 3.99 0.04
N LYS A 63 6.67 5.17 -0.34
CA LYS A 63 6.93 5.79 -1.65
C LYS A 63 8.43 5.88 -1.92
N LYS A 64 9.18 6.55 -1.04
CA LYS A 64 10.63 6.72 -1.19
C LYS A 64 11.37 5.38 -1.31
N HIS A 65 10.96 4.39 -0.52
CA HIS A 65 11.56 3.07 -0.54
C HIS A 65 11.35 2.37 -1.89
N ILE A 66 10.11 2.38 -2.41
CA ILE A 66 9.75 1.80 -3.71
C ILE A 66 10.50 2.52 -4.83
N GLU A 67 10.46 3.85 -4.85
CA GLU A 67 11.13 4.67 -5.85
C GLU A 67 12.64 4.39 -5.88
N ARG A 68 13.29 4.34 -4.75
CA ARG A 68 14.72 4.08 -4.62
C ARG A 68 15.10 2.70 -5.15
N ILE A 69 14.42 1.64 -4.72
CA ILE A 69 14.75 0.27 -5.13
C ILE A 69 14.51 0.10 -6.64
N THR A 70 13.38 0.60 -7.14
CA THR A 70 13.04 0.49 -8.56
C THR A 70 14.01 1.30 -9.43
N THR A 71 14.40 2.50 -9.00
CA THR A 71 15.42 3.31 -9.69
C THR A 71 16.75 2.58 -9.75
N MET A 72 17.24 2.04 -8.62
CA MET A 72 18.49 1.27 -8.59
C MET A 72 18.45 0.07 -9.54
N ALA A 73 17.34 -0.64 -9.62
CA ALA A 73 17.19 -1.77 -10.53
C ALA A 73 17.23 -1.32 -12.00
N LEU A 74 16.49 -0.27 -12.34
CA LEU A 74 16.50 0.30 -13.70
C LEU A 74 17.90 0.77 -14.10
N GLN A 75 18.59 1.47 -13.22
CA GLN A 75 19.98 1.92 -13.47
C GLN A 75 20.94 0.75 -13.65
N THR A 76 20.74 -0.34 -12.94
CA THR A 76 21.59 -1.53 -13.10
C THR A 76 21.34 -2.24 -14.43
N VAL A 77 20.10 -2.30 -14.90
CA VAL A 77 19.75 -2.97 -16.17
C VAL A 77 20.11 -2.08 -17.37
N PHE A 78 19.71 -0.82 -17.31
CA PHE A 78 19.83 0.12 -18.43
C PHE A 78 21.02 1.05 -18.24
N ASP A 79 20.81 2.22 -17.62
CA ASP A 79 21.87 3.20 -17.35
C ASP A 79 21.42 4.22 -16.27
N ASP A 80 22.36 5.07 -15.82
CA ASP A 80 22.16 6.04 -14.73
C ASP A 80 21.14 7.14 -15.04
N ARG A 81 20.70 7.29 -16.29
CA ARG A 81 19.69 8.29 -16.68
C ARG A 81 18.28 7.89 -16.25
N TYR A 82 18.07 6.62 -15.89
CA TYR A 82 16.77 6.12 -15.48
C TYR A 82 16.48 6.46 -14.02
N SER A 83 15.28 6.95 -13.76
CA SER A 83 14.73 7.05 -12.42
C SER A 83 13.24 6.73 -12.41
N TYR A 84 12.76 6.23 -11.28
CA TYR A 84 11.38 5.82 -11.09
C TYR A 84 10.73 6.68 -10.03
N GLN A 85 9.52 7.17 -10.29
CA GLN A 85 8.73 7.98 -9.38
C GLN A 85 7.29 7.51 -9.32
N LEU A 86 6.67 7.66 -8.15
CA LEU A 86 5.24 7.44 -7.92
C LEU A 86 4.57 8.82 -7.75
N VAL A 87 3.72 9.18 -8.71
CA VAL A 87 2.97 10.44 -8.69
C VAL A 87 1.59 10.17 -8.11
N TYR A 88 1.29 10.80 -6.98
CA TYR A 88 -0.01 10.71 -6.33
C TYR A 88 -0.83 11.94 -6.71
N GLU A 89 -2.03 11.70 -7.24
CA GLU A 89 -2.99 12.73 -7.60
C GLU A 89 -4.36 12.40 -7.03
N GLU A 90 -5.04 13.40 -6.53
CA GLU A 90 -6.43 13.25 -6.12
C GLU A 90 -7.34 13.59 -7.30
N LYS A 91 -8.02 12.55 -7.83
CA LYS A 91 -9.01 12.69 -8.90
C LYS A 91 -10.39 12.27 -8.38
N ARG A 92 -11.35 13.20 -8.35
CA ARG A 92 -12.74 12.95 -7.91
C ARG A 92 -12.82 12.31 -6.51
N SER A 93 -12.05 12.85 -5.55
CA SER A 93 -11.93 12.33 -4.17
C SER A 93 -11.36 10.91 -4.05
N VAL A 94 -10.72 10.41 -5.12
CA VAL A 94 -9.98 9.15 -5.11
C VAL A 94 -8.49 9.46 -5.32
N MET A 95 -7.65 8.98 -4.40
CA MET A 95 -6.19 9.05 -4.59
C MET A 95 -5.77 8.05 -5.65
N THR A 96 -5.21 8.54 -6.75
CA THR A 96 -4.59 7.73 -7.80
C THR A 96 -3.08 7.77 -7.64
N CYS A 97 -2.43 6.65 -7.95
CA CYS A 97 -0.97 6.53 -7.95
C CYS A 97 -0.53 6.11 -9.36
N THR A 98 0.16 6.99 -10.04
CA THR A 98 0.67 6.74 -11.39
C THR A 98 2.18 6.55 -11.33
N PRO A 99 2.70 5.40 -11.81
CA PRO A 99 4.13 5.20 -11.97
C PRO A 99 4.65 6.03 -13.14
N VAL A 100 5.78 6.69 -12.94
CA VAL A 100 6.48 7.49 -13.97
C VAL A 100 7.93 7.08 -14.01
N VAL A 101 8.47 6.85 -15.21
CA VAL A 101 9.90 6.65 -15.44
C VAL A 101 10.44 7.91 -16.09
N LYS A 102 11.53 8.44 -15.55
CA LYS A 102 12.29 9.53 -16.16
C LYS A 102 13.55 8.99 -16.80
N ILE A 103 13.83 9.44 -18.01
CA ILE A 103 15.08 9.18 -18.73
C ILE A 103 15.68 10.53 -19.07
N GLY A 104 16.68 10.95 -18.31
CA GLY A 104 17.18 12.32 -18.38
C GLY A 104 16.08 13.33 -18.05
N ASN A 105 15.76 14.22 -18.99
CA ASN A 105 14.74 15.27 -18.82
C ASN A 105 13.33 14.88 -19.32
N LYS A 106 13.14 13.66 -19.81
CA LYS A 106 11.85 13.20 -20.34
C LYS A 106 11.15 12.29 -19.35
N GLU A 107 9.85 12.46 -19.22
CA GLU A 107 8.99 11.62 -18.39
C GLU A 107 8.15 10.69 -19.26
N TYR A 108 7.98 9.46 -18.81
CA TYR A 108 7.26 8.40 -19.50
C TYR A 108 6.36 7.66 -18.53
N ILE A 109 5.16 7.34 -18.97
CA ILE A 109 4.29 6.40 -18.25
C ILE A 109 4.65 4.99 -18.74
N PRO A 110 5.16 4.08 -17.87
CA PRO A 110 5.70 2.79 -18.31
C PRO A 110 4.72 1.98 -19.17
N LYS A 111 3.43 2.09 -18.90
CA LYS A 111 2.40 1.33 -19.61
C LYS A 111 2.07 1.89 -21.01
N GLU A 112 2.34 3.15 -21.26
CA GLU A 112 1.90 3.85 -22.47
C GLU A 112 3.06 4.17 -23.40
N ASP A 113 4.22 4.56 -22.84
CA ASP A 113 5.27 5.23 -23.59
C ASP A 113 6.61 4.48 -23.63
N GLN A 114 6.76 3.38 -22.86
CA GLN A 114 8.06 2.72 -22.72
C GLN A 114 8.14 1.37 -23.42
N GLY A 115 9.35 1.03 -23.87
CA GLY A 115 9.67 -0.31 -24.37
C GLY A 115 9.47 -1.39 -23.30
N GLY A 116 9.07 -2.58 -23.74
CA GLY A 116 8.70 -3.71 -22.88
C GLY A 116 9.74 -4.08 -21.83
N GLY A 117 11.03 -3.91 -22.10
CA GLY A 117 12.11 -4.25 -21.17
C GLY A 117 12.09 -3.45 -19.86
N ALA A 118 11.78 -2.15 -19.93
CA ALA A 118 11.62 -1.35 -18.71
C ALA A 118 10.39 -1.78 -17.91
N GLN A 119 9.27 -2.08 -18.59
CA GLN A 119 8.06 -2.61 -17.95
C GLN A 119 8.31 -3.94 -17.25
N ASP A 120 9.01 -4.87 -17.90
CA ASP A 120 9.37 -6.17 -17.34
C ASP A 120 10.24 -6.02 -16.09
N THR A 121 11.25 -5.15 -16.14
CA THR A 121 12.12 -4.87 -15.00
C THR A 121 11.34 -4.27 -13.83
N ILE A 122 10.50 -3.26 -14.08
CA ILE A 122 9.65 -2.63 -13.06
C ILE A 122 8.70 -3.66 -12.46
N GLY A 123 8.01 -4.44 -13.31
CA GLY A 123 7.06 -5.46 -12.88
C GLY A 123 7.70 -6.52 -11.97
N PHE A 124 8.90 -6.98 -12.30
CA PHE A 124 9.66 -7.88 -11.46
C PHE A 124 10.00 -7.27 -10.10
N ILE A 125 10.56 -6.06 -10.07
CA ILE A 125 10.92 -5.39 -8.82
C ILE A 125 9.71 -5.12 -7.95
N GLN A 126 8.59 -4.71 -8.53
CA GLN A 126 7.34 -4.51 -7.79
C GLN A 126 6.81 -5.80 -7.16
N LYS A 127 6.91 -6.96 -7.85
CA LYS A 127 6.57 -8.26 -7.27
C LYS A 127 7.43 -8.55 -6.02
N ILE A 128 8.73 -8.31 -6.08
CA ILE A 128 9.64 -8.49 -4.93
C ILE A 128 9.26 -7.57 -3.77
N ILE A 129 8.99 -6.30 -4.05
CA ILE A 129 8.60 -5.32 -3.03
C ILE A 129 7.28 -5.75 -2.37
N LEU A 130 6.25 -6.05 -3.17
CA LEU A 130 4.95 -6.48 -2.66
C LEU A 130 5.06 -7.74 -1.81
N TRP A 131 5.85 -8.74 -2.26
CA TRP A 131 6.14 -9.92 -1.46
C TRP A 131 6.81 -9.57 -0.13
N SER A 132 7.75 -8.61 -0.12
CA SER A 132 8.51 -8.24 1.08
C SER A 132 7.67 -7.54 2.15
N ILE A 133 6.62 -6.82 1.76
CA ILE A 133 5.73 -6.07 2.66
C ILE A 133 4.44 -6.82 3.02
N GLN A 134 4.20 -7.98 2.43
CA GLN A 134 2.97 -8.75 2.65
C GLN A 134 2.87 -9.26 4.10
N VAL A 135 1.69 -9.11 4.71
CA VAL A 135 1.38 -9.62 6.05
C VAL A 135 0.06 -10.42 6.01
N PRO A 136 0.04 -11.69 6.39
CA PRO A 136 1.20 -12.52 6.74
C PRO A 136 2.11 -12.77 5.53
N ARG A 137 3.42 -12.90 5.76
CA ARG A 137 4.38 -13.16 4.69
C ARG A 137 4.12 -14.51 4.03
N SER A 138 4.04 -14.53 2.70
CA SER A 138 3.96 -15.77 1.93
C SER A 138 5.30 -16.52 1.96
N ARG A 139 5.31 -17.76 1.43
CA ARG A 139 6.55 -18.55 1.32
C ARG A 139 7.60 -17.80 0.49
N ASN A 140 8.87 -18.08 0.76
CA ASN A 140 10.01 -17.52 0.04
C ASN A 140 10.14 -18.15 -1.37
N PHE A 141 9.07 -18.04 -2.16
CA PHE A 141 8.97 -18.62 -3.50
C PHE A 141 8.25 -17.67 -4.44
N ILE A 142 8.84 -17.41 -5.60
CA ILE A 142 8.26 -16.58 -6.67
C ILE A 142 8.32 -17.37 -7.98
N LEU A 143 7.20 -17.34 -8.71
CA LEU A 143 7.08 -17.86 -10.05
C LEU A 143 7.13 -16.71 -11.05
N LEU A 144 7.98 -16.83 -12.07
CA LEU A 144 8.09 -15.92 -13.20
C LEU A 144 7.80 -16.69 -14.49
N ASP A 145 6.87 -16.19 -15.27
CA ASP A 145 6.51 -16.75 -16.57
C ASP A 145 7.01 -15.78 -17.65
N GLU A 146 7.89 -16.27 -18.53
CA GLU A 146 8.57 -15.53 -19.59
C GLU A 146 9.09 -14.15 -19.13
N PRO A 147 9.88 -14.07 -18.03
CA PRO A 147 10.37 -12.78 -17.55
C PRO A 147 11.40 -12.20 -18.52
N PHE A 148 11.43 -10.87 -18.59
CA PHE A 148 12.41 -10.11 -19.36
C PHE A 148 12.38 -10.36 -20.88
N ARG A 149 11.26 -10.84 -21.41
CA ARG A 149 11.07 -11.15 -22.83
C ARG A 149 11.40 -9.98 -23.75
N PHE A 150 11.22 -8.76 -23.28
CA PHE A 150 11.44 -7.54 -24.06
C PHE A 150 12.74 -6.82 -23.70
N CYS A 151 13.63 -7.43 -22.92
CA CYS A 151 14.90 -6.85 -22.53
C CYS A 151 15.99 -7.01 -23.60
N GLY A 152 15.85 -7.96 -24.56
CA GLY A 152 16.84 -8.21 -25.59
C GLY A 152 18.23 -8.45 -24.99
N ASP A 153 19.24 -7.75 -25.48
CA ASP A 153 20.64 -7.86 -25.03
C ASP A 153 20.85 -7.55 -23.54
N LEU A 154 19.87 -6.92 -22.90
CA LEU A 154 19.93 -6.58 -21.47
C LEU A 154 19.39 -7.70 -20.57
N THR A 155 18.85 -8.78 -21.13
CA THR A 155 18.28 -9.92 -20.38
C THR A 155 19.28 -10.47 -19.37
N MET A 156 20.54 -10.63 -19.74
CA MET A 156 21.59 -11.14 -18.84
C MET A 156 21.83 -10.23 -17.64
N LYS A 157 21.80 -8.91 -17.82
CA LYS A 157 21.91 -7.95 -16.71
C LYS A 157 20.69 -8.03 -15.77
N ALA A 158 19.49 -8.19 -16.32
CA ALA A 158 18.27 -8.38 -15.55
C ALA A 158 18.33 -9.66 -14.71
N LEU A 159 18.81 -10.79 -15.29
CA LEU A 159 18.99 -12.06 -14.59
C LEU A 159 20.04 -11.98 -13.47
N GLU A 160 21.11 -11.20 -13.63
CA GLU A 160 22.06 -10.97 -12.51
C GLU A 160 21.37 -10.31 -11.31
N ILE A 161 20.45 -9.37 -11.52
CA ILE A 161 19.66 -8.78 -10.45
C ILE A 161 18.77 -9.82 -9.79
N VAL A 162 18.08 -10.65 -10.58
CA VAL A 162 17.25 -11.74 -10.07
C VAL A 162 18.08 -12.66 -9.16
N LYS A 163 19.26 -13.05 -9.61
CA LYS A 163 20.17 -13.92 -8.85
C LYS A 163 20.65 -13.26 -7.55
N LYS A 164 21.09 -12.02 -7.59
CA LYS A 164 21.50 -11.26 -6.42
C LYS A 164 20.38 -11.10 -5.41
N LEU A 165 19.15 -10.81 -5.87
CA LEU A 165 17.97 -10.70 -5.00
C LEU A 165 17.54 -12.05 -4.41
N SER A 166 17.56 -13.12 -5.21
CA SER A 166 17.29 -14.49 -4.74
C SER A 166 18.20 -14.85 -3.56
N GLN A 167 19.50 -14.64 -3.71
CA GLN A 167 20.49 -14.94 -2.67
C GLN A 167 20.32 -14.04 -1.45
N LYS A 168 20.18 -12.73 -1.64
CA LYS A 168 20.09 -11.75 -0.54
C LYS A 168 18.81 -11.90 0.29
N LEU A 169 17.71 -12.25 -0.34
CA LEU A 169 16.39 -12.39 0.28
C LEU A 169 16.05 -13.83 0.64
N ASN A 170 16.95 -14.79 0.34
CA ASN A 170 16.71 -16.23 0.48
C ASN A 170 15.41 -16.66 -0.22
N LEU A 171 15.24 -16.20 -1.47
CA LEU A 171 14.08 -16.47 -2.31
C LEU A 171 14.38 -17.61 -3.30
N GLN A 172 13.50 -18.57 -3.38
CA GLN A 172 13.47 -19.53 -4.47
C GLN A 172 12.68 -18.92 -5.63
N ILE A 173 13.31 -18.79 -6.79
CA ILE A 173 12.68 -18.24 -7.99
C ILE A 173 12.58 -19.35 -9.02
N LEU A 174 11.36 -19.67 -9.44
CA LEU A 174 11.09 -20.59 -10.55
C LEU A 174 10.78 -19.75 -11.79
N ILE A 175 11.54 -20.00 -12.86
CA ILE A 175 11.36 -19.34 -14.15
C ILE A 175 10.84 -20.34 -15.17
N ILE A 176 9.77 -20.00 -15.86
CA ILE A 176 9.29 -20.71 -17.03
C ILE A 176 9.73 -19.87 -18.23
N THR A 177 10.46 -20.49 -19.16
CA THR A 177 10.95 -19.81 -20.35
C THR A 177 11.22 -20.77 -21.48
N HIS A 178 11.15 -20.28 -22.70
CA HIS A 178 11.61 -20.97 -23.90
C HIS A 178 12.97 -20.45 -24.39
N GLU A 179 13.56 -19.46 -23.73
CA GLU A 179 14.85 -18.85 -24.09
C GLU A 179 16.02 -19.62 -23.48
N PRO A 180 16.93 -20.18 -24.29
CA PRO A 180 18.07 -20.97 -23.80
C PRO A 180 19.04 -20.14 -22.94
N GLU A 181 19.19 -18.84 -23.21
CA GLU A 181 20.08 -17.95 -22.48
C GLU A 181 19.62 -17.81 -21.01
N ILE A 182 18.32 -17.63 -20.79
CA ILE A 182 17.73 -17.57 -19.45
C ILE A 182 17.93 -18.90 -18.74
N ALA A 183 17.65 -20.02 -19.41
CA ALA A 183 17.83 -21.34 -18.84
C ALA A 183 19.29 -21.58 -18.42
N ASN A 184 20.26 -21.20 -19.24
CA ASN A 184 21.70 -21.38 -18.95
C ASN A 184 22.17 -20.56 -17.73
N ALA A 185 21.54 -19.41 -17.46
CA ALA A 185 21.85 -18.57 -16.31
C ALA A 185 21.29 -19.14 -14.97
N CYS A 186 20.33 -20.07 -15.01
CA CYS A 186 19.73 -20.67 -13.83
C CYS A 186 20.64 -21.72 -13.16
N ASP A 187 20.49 -21.89 -11.85
CA ASP A 187 21.27 -22.88 -11.07
C ASP A 187 20.83 -24.34 -11.34
N ARG A 188 19.54 -24.52 -11.67
CA ARG A 188 18.94 -25.82 -12.02
C ARG A 188 17.99 -25.64 -13.19
N VAL A 189 17.99 -26.58 -14.11
CA VAL A 189 17.18 -26.52 -15.33
C VAL A 189 16.47 -27.86 -15.56
N TRP A 190 15.19 -27.78 -15.84
CA TRP A 190 14.37 -28.92 -16.27
C TRP A 190 13.79 -28.62 -17.64
N GLU A 191 13.99 -29.54 -18.56
CA GLU A 191 13.38 -29.49 -19.88
C GLU A 191 12.04 -30.23 -19.83
N VAL A 192 10.99 -29.60 -20.34
CA VAL A 192 9.66 -30.21 -20.48
C VAL A 192 9.38 -30.40 -21.95
N LYS A 193 9.23 -31.66 -22.35
CA LYS A 193 8.84 -32.08 -23.71
C LYS A 193 7.49 -32.78 -23.70
N ASN A 194 6.72 -32.60 -24.74
CA ASN A 194 5.41 -33.26 -24.91
C ASN A 194 5.39 -34.12 -26.18
N PRO A 195 6.14 -35.24 -26.21
CA PRO A 195 6.02 -36.21 -27.30
C PRO A 195 4.74 -37.02 -27.14
N LYS A 196 3.87 -37.06 -28.13
CA LYS A 196 2.67 -37.92 -28.18
C LYS A 196 1.70 -37.71 -27.01
N ASN A 197 1.30 -36.47 -26.70
CA ASN A 197 0.35 -36.12 -25.64
C ASN A 197 0.73 -36.52 -24.20
N ARG A 198 2.01 -36.77 -23.93
CA ARG A 198 2.53 -37.00 -22.58
C ARG A 198 3.68 -36.07 -22.29
N SER A 199 3.57 -35.28 -21.22
CA SER A 199 4.66 -34.41 -20.78
C SER A 199 5.76 -35.21 -20.10
N ILE A 200 6.97 -35.10 -20.60
CA ILE A 200 8.19 -35.70 -20.03
C ILE A 200 9.03 -34.57 -19.47
N VAL A 201 9.38 -34.69 -18.19
CA VAL A 201 10.25 -33.70 -17.49
C VAL A 201 11.61 -34.35 -17.28
N LYS A 202 12.66 -33.72 -17.77
CA LYS A 202 14.05 -34.19 -17.62
C LYS A 202 14.90 -33.06 -17.03
N ARG A 203 15.65 -33.33 -15.98
CA ARG A 203 16.67 -32.43 -15.47
C ARG A 203 17.86 -32.44 -16.43
N ILE A 204 18.31 -31.25 -16.85
CA ILE A 204 19.45 -31.07 -17.77
C ILE A 204 20.62 -30.32 -17.11
N LYS A 205 20.35 -29.62 -16.00
CA LYS A 205 21.39 -28.99 -15.18
C LYS A 205 21.10 -29.10 -13.68
#